data_c951cc578a9463f5bb7f3ecbfb9693a0
#
_entry.id   c951cc578a9463f5bb7f3ecbfb9693a0
#
_cell.length_a   1.000
_cell.length_b   1.000
_cell.length_c   1.000
_cell.angle_alpha   90.00
_cell.angle_beta   90.00
_cell.angle_gamma   90.00
#
_symmetry.space_group_name_H-M   'P 1'
#
loop_
_entity.id
_entity.type
_entity.pdbx_description
1 polymer ?
#
loop_
_entity_poly.entity_id
_entity_poly.type
_entity_poly.pdbx_seq_one_letter_code
_entity_poly.pdbx_strand_id
1 'polypeptide(L)'
;MHVREHLRTVGRHRRLVRHYCLRLGLVWQGLTHDLSKYSPTEFWRSAKYYQGYRSPNDQERKENGVSLSWLHHKGRNRHHFEYWIDYCLRPDGSVYMGGCKMPKRYVAEMFCDRIAACRVYQGEKYTDASPYDYYQKSKDHILICLLYTSDA
;
A
#
# COMPACT_ATOMS: atom_id res chain seq x y z
N MET A 1 23.35 -4.63 -2.82
CA MET A 1 21.99 -5.23 -2.73
C MET A 1 21.80 -5.78 -1.33
N HIS A 2 20.72 -5.37 -0.63
CA HIS A 2 20.48 -5.63 0.79
C HIS A 2 19.42 -6.72 0.99
N VAL A 3 19.68 -7.93 0.51
CA VAL A 3 18.68 -9.03 0.46
C VAL A 3 18.18 -9.43 1.85
N ARG A 4 19.09 -9.64 2.81
CA ARG A 4 18.72 -10.11 4.17
C ARG A 4 17.97 -9.05 4.95
N GLU A 5 18.41 -7.79 4.85
CA GLU A 5 17.79 -6.65 5.53
C GLU A 5 16.40 -6.38 4.94
N HIS A 6 16.29 -6.43 3.61
CA HIS A 6 15.00 -6.30 2.92
C HIS A 6 14.02 -7.40 3.33
N LEU A 7 14.46 -8.67 3.33
CA LEU A 7 13.64 -9.80 3.77
C LEU A 7 13.14 -9.63 5.22
N ARG A 8 14.01 -9.20 6.14
CA ARG A 8 13.64 -8.91 7.53
C ARG A 8 12.59 -7.80 7.62
N THR A 9 12.76 -6.73 6.84
CA THR A 9 11.83 -5.59 6.79
C THR A 9 10.45 -6.03 6.28
N VAL A 10 10.39 -6.80 5.18
CA VAL A 10 9.13 -7.37 4.66
C VAL A 10 8.48 -8.28 5.70
N GLY A 11 9.25 -9.15 6.35
CA GLY A 11 8.74 -10.05 7.39
C GLY A 11 8.19 -9.30 8.61
N ARG A 12 8.88 -8.24 9.09
CA ARG A 12 8.42 -7.37 10.19
C ARG A 12 7.13 -6.64 9.81
N HIS A 13 7.09 -6.05 8.63
CA HIS A 13 5.92 -5.36 8.11
C HIS A 13 4.69 -6.29 8.06
N ARG A 14 4.79 -7.44 7.40
CA ARG A 14 3.70 -8.41 7.28
C ARG A 14 3.22 -8.94 8.64
N ARG A 15 4.13 -9.11 9.61
CA ARG A 15 3.75 -9.52 10.98
C ARG A 15 2.89 -8.45 11.66
N LEU A 16 3.23 -7.18 11.51
CA LEU A 16 2.45 -6.06 12.06
C LEU A 16 1.08 -5.97 11.38
N VAL A 17 1.02 -6.01 10.04
CA VAL A 17 -0.26 -5.97 9.31
C VAL A 17 -1.15 -7.14 9.74
N ARG A 18 -0.60 -8.36 9.80
CA ARG A 18 -1.35 -9.52 10.28
C ARG A 18 -1.91 -9.31 11.69
N HIS A 19 -1.10 -8.75 12.60
CA HIS A 19 -1.56 -8.45 13.97
C HIS A 19 -2.77 -7.50 13.96
N TYR A 20 -2.71 -6.39 13.20
CA TYR A 20 -3.83 -5.43 13.14
C TYR A 20 -5.05 -6.00 12.42
N CYS A 21 -4.86 -6.70 11.30
CA CYS A 21 -5.94 -7.32 10.55
C CYS A 21 -6.70 -8.35 11.41
N LEU A 22 -6.00 -9.19 12.17
CA LEU A 22 -6.63 -10.18 13.07
C LEU A 22 -7.48 -9.50 14.16
N ARG A 23 -7.03 -8.37 14.71
CA ARG A 23 -7.82 -7.60 15.68
C ARG A 23 -9.11 -7.01 15.09
N LEU A 24 -9.16 -6.82 13.79
CA LEU A 24 -10.34 -6.36 13.03
C LEU A 24 -11.17 -7.52 12.45
N GLY A 25 -10.84 -8.78 12.76
CA GLY A 25 -11.50 -9.94 12.17
C GLY A 25 -11.14 -10.19 10.68
N LEU A 26 -10.16 -9.50 10.14
CA LEU A 26 -9.71 -9.63 8.75
C LEU A 26 -8.67 -10.76 8.61
N VAL A 27 -9.08 -11.98 8.94
CA VAL A 27 -8.17 -13.14 9.04
C VAL A 27 -7.47 -13.42 7.71
N TRP A 28 -8.24 -13.50 6.62
CA TRP A 28 -7.69 -13.83 5.30
C TRP A 28 -6.74 -12.76 4.80
N GLN A 29 -7.11 -11.49 4.90
CA GLN A 29 -6.25 -10.37 4.55
C GLN A 29 -4.94 -10.38 5.34
N GLY A 30 -5.01 -10.59 6.65
CA GLY A 30 -3.82 -10.64 7.50
C GLY A 30 -2.85 -11.79 7.15
N LEU A 31 -3.35 -12.93 6.68
CA LEU A 31 -2.54 -14.07 6.27
C LEU A 31 -1.92 -13.87 4.88
N THR A 32 -2.68 -13.32 3.95
CA THR A 32 -2.27 -13.21 2.53
C THR A 32 -1.66 -11.87 2.16
N HIS A 33 -1.69 -10.89 3.10
CA HIS A 33 -1.14 -9.56 2.86
C HIS A 33 0.26 -9.60 2.26
N ASP A 34 0.43 -8.88 1.16
CA ASP A 34 1.73 -8.66 0.52
C ASP A 34 2.53 -9.93 0.15
N LEU A 35 1.87 -11.06 -0.10
CA LEU A 35 2.57 -12.24 -0.59
C LEU A 35 3.30 -12.01 -1.90
N SER A 36 2.82 -11.06 -2.72
CA SER A 36 3.47 -10.67 -3.98
C SER A 36 4.89 -10.14 -3.80
N LYS A 37 5.22 -9.59 -2.61
CA LYS A 37 6.58 -9.12 -2.27
C LYS A 37 7.66 -10.20 -2.30
N TYR A 38 7.25 -11.47 -2.25
CA TYR A 38 8.17 -12.61 -2.39
C TYR A 38 8.31 -13.09 -3.83
N SER A 39 7.55 -12.51 -4.78
CA SER A 39 7.75 -12.81 -6.21
C SER A 39 9.11 -12.29 -6.68
N PRO A 40 9.77 -12.98 -7.62
CA PRO A 40 11.04 -12.51 -8.17
C PRO A 40 10.97 -11.08 -8.71
N THR A 41 9.85 -10.71 -9.33
CA THR A 41 9.63 -9.38 -9.92
C THR A 41 9.69 -8.26 -8.89
N GLU A 42 9.09 -8.44 -7.71
CA GLU A 42 9.13 -7.42 -6.66
C GLU A 42 10.36 -7.56 -5.77
N PHE A 43 10.67 -8.78 -5.36
CA PHE A 43 11.70 -9.03 -4.33
C PHE A 43 13.08 -8.52 -4.74
N TRP A 44 13.57 -8.92 -5.93
CA TRP A 44 14.91 -8.55 -6.37
C TRP A 44 15.04 -7.06 -6.67
N ARG A 45 14.00 -6.45 -7.25
CA ARG A 45 13.96 -5.00 -7.46
C ARG A 45 13.99 -4.24 -6.14
N SER A 46 13.11 -4.61 -5.22
CA SER A 46 13.03 -3.95 -3.91
C SER A 46 14.32 -4.14 -3.10
N ALA A 47 14.96 -5.31 -3.17
CA ALA A 47 16.26 -5.54 -2.52
C ALA A 47 17.39 -4.70 -3.12
N LYS A 48 17.34 -4.39 -4.43
CA LYS A 48 18.28 -3.49 -5.10
C LYS A 48 18.17 -2.05 -4.57
N TYR A 49 16.94 -1.54 -4.44
CA TYR A 49 16.66 -0.15 -4.04
C TYR A 49 16.45 0.04 -2.53
N TYR A 50 16.66 -1.01 -1.75
CA TYR A 50 16.47 -0.97 -0.30
C TYR A 50 17.48 -0.06 0.40
N GLN A 51 16.99 0.83 1.30
CA GLN A 51 17.80 1.77 2.08
C GLN A 51 17.52 1.70 3.59
N GLY A 52 16.54 0.93 4.03
CA GLY A 52 16.22 0.72 5.45
C GLY A 52 15.28 1.75 6.08
N TYR A 53 15.31 3.01 5.66
CA TYR A 53 14.55 4.11 6.28
C TYR A 53 13.34 4.59 5.47
N ARG A 54 13.16 4.08 4.25
CA ARG A 54 12.03 4.37 3.37
C ARG A 54 11.70 3.20 2.45
N SER A 55 10.53 3.29 1.80
CA SER A 55 10.11 2.29 0.82
C SER A 55 11.12 2.17 -0.34
N PRO A 56 11.53 0.95 -0.72
CA PRO A 56 12.34 0.73 -1.92
C PRO A 56 11.70 1.27 -3.21
N ASN A 57 10.36 1.27 -3.28
CA ASN A 57 9.61 1.79 -4.42
C ASN A 57 9.83 3.29 -4.62
N ASP A 58 9.99 4.05 -3.54
CA ASP A 58 10.28 5.49 -3.61
C ASP A 58 11.68 5.75 -4.16
N GLN A 59 12.65 4.92 -3.77
CA GLN A 59 13.99 5.02 -4.31
C GLN A 59 14.04 4.62 -5.79
N GLU A 60 13.36 3.53 -6.16
CA GLU A 60 13.26 3.12 -7.57
C GLU A 60 12.63 4.23 -8.42
N ARG A 61 11.55 4.85 -7.93
CA ARG A 61 10.87 5.96 -8.63
C ARG A 61 11.76 7.19 -8.75
N LYS A 62 12.53 7.50 -7.72
CA LYS A 62 13.45 8.63 -7.71
C LYS A 62 14.58 8.48 -8.75
N GLU A 63 15.07 7.26 -8.94
CA GLU A 63 16.17 6.98 -9.89
C GLU A 63 15.66 6.81 -11.34
N ASN A 64 14.47 6.25 -11.54
CA ASN A 64 13.99 5.83 -12.87
C ASN A 64 12.71 6.58 -13.31
N GLY A 65 12.21 7.53 -12.53
CA GLY A 65 10.94 8.22 -12.79
C GLY A 65 9.70 7.37 -12.45
N VAL A 66 9.82 6.05 -12.47
CA VAL A 66 8.74 5.08 -12.19
C VAL A 66 9.25 3.95 -11.28
N SER A 67 8.34 3.20 -10.65
CA SER A 67 8.68 1.99 -9.92
C SER A 67 7.95 0.79 -10.53
N LEU A 68 8.69 -0.09 -11.18
CA LEU A 68 8.14 -1.32 -11.77
C LEU A 68 7.76 -2.34 -10.70
N SER A 69 8.47 -2.37 -9.56
CA SER A 69 8.06 -3.17 -8.40
C SER A 69 6.72 -2.69 -7.85
N TRP A 70 6.48 -1.37 -7.80
CA TRP A 70 5.19 -0.81 -7.38
C TRP A 70 4.07 -1.11 -8.38
N LEU A 71 4.32 -1.00 -9.69
CA LEU A 71 3.32 -1.36 -10.70
C LEU A 71 2.87 -2.82 -10.58
N HIS A 72 3.81 -3.74 -10.35
CA HIS A 72 3.49 -5.14 -10.11
C HIS A 72 2.72 -5.32 -8.79
N HIS A 73 3.15 -4.64 -7.73
CA HIS A 73 2.58 -4.73 -6.40
C HIS A 73 1.13 -4.24 -6.34
N LYS A 74 0.89 -3.01 -6.77
CA LYS A 74 -0.45 -2.40 -6.72
C LYS A 74 -1.49 -3.16 -7.57
N GLY A 75 -1.06 -3.77 -8.67
CA GLY A 75 -1.94 -4.56 -9.55
C GLY A 75 -2.32 -5.93 -8.97
N ARG A 76 -1.71 -6.38 -7.86
CA ARG A 76 -1.97 -7.69 -7.21
C ARG A 76 -2.53 -7.56 -5.80
N ASN A 77 -2.45 -6.39 -5.21
CA ASN A 77 -2.82 -6.17 -3.81
C ASN A 77 -4.01 -5.20 -3.71
N ARG A 78 -5.17 -5.75 -3.43
CA ARG A 78 -6.46 -5.03 -3.42
C ARG A 78 -6.60 -4.00 -2.29
N HIS A 79 -5.70 -3.99 -1.31
CA HIS A 79 -5.64 -2.97 -0.27
C HIS A 79 -4.97 -1.66 -0.75
N HIS A 80 -4.43 -1.60 -1.95
CA HIS A 80 -3.98 -0.38 -2.59
C HIS A 80 -5.09 0.23 -3.42
N PHE A 81 -5.38 1.53 -3.21
CA PHE A 81 -6.46 2.21 -3.92
C PHE A 81 -6.22 2.24 -5.43
N GLU A 82 -4.97 2.25 -5.89
CA GLU A 82 -4.59 2.25 -7.30
C GLU A 82 -5.02 0.98 -8.04
N TYR A 83 -5.29 -0.11 -7.33
CA TYR A 83 -5.93 -1.31 -7.91
C TYR A 83 -7.35 -1.02 -8.42
N TRP A 84 -8.03 -0.04 -7.82
CA TRP A 84 -9.43 0.30 -8.06
C TRP A 84 -9.60 1.51 -8.98
N ILE A 85 -8.58 1.89 -9.74
CA ILE A 85 -8.65 2.96 -10.73
C ILE A 85 -8.93 2.34 -12.10
N ASP A 86 -9.96 2.86 -12.78
CA ASP A 86 -10.37 2.41 -14.11
C ASP A 86 -10.97 3.55 -14.93
N TYR A 87 -11.26 3.28 -16.20
CA TYR A 87 -12.05 4.16 -17.04
C TYR A 87 -13.51 4.14 -16.59
N CYS A 88 -14.02 5.29 -16.21
CA CYS A 88 -15.39 5.48 -15.79
C CYS A 88 -16.16 6.28 -16.85
N LEU A 89 -17.49 6.07 -16.95
CA LEU A 89 -18.36 6.81 -17.84
C LEU A 89 -19.13 7.87 -17.06
N ARG A 90 -19.22 9.10 -17.62
CA ARG A 90 -20.16 10.10 -17.16
C ARG A 90 -21.54 9.90 -17.79
N PRO A 91 -22.61 10.54 -17.26
CA PRO A 91 -23.95 10.45 -17.83
C PRO A 91 -24.04 10.91 -19.31
N ASP A 92 -23.13 11.79 -19.74
CA ASP A 92 -23.04 12.27 -21.13
C ASP A 92 -22.27 11.31 -22.07
N GLY A 93 -21.81 10.15 -21.55
CA GLY A 93 -21.03 9.15 -22.28
C GLY A 93 -19.54 9.45 -22.37
N SER A 94 -19.05 10.57 -21.84
CA SER A 94 -17.61 10.87 -21.84
C SER A 94 -16.86 9.98 -20.85
N VAL A 95 -15.61 9.66 -21.21
CA VAL A 95 -14.72 8.78 -20.42
C VAL A 95 -13.79 9.60 -19.55
N TYR A 96 -13.52 9.13 -18.34
CA TYR A 96 -12.49 9.70 -17.44
C TYR A 96 -11.83 8.61 -16.61
N MET A 97 -10.62 8.88 -16.10
CA MET A 97 -9.98 8.01 -15.11
C MET A 97 -10.59 8.29 -13.74
N GLY A 98 -11.15 7.28 -13.10
CA GLY A 98 -11.80 7.42 -11.82
C GLY A 98 -11.53 6.27 -10.88
N GLY A 99 -11.89 6.45 -9.60
CA GLY A 99 -11.83 5.42 -8.58
C GLY A 99 -13.11 4.59 -8.56
N CYS A 100 -12.98 3.28 -8.66
CA CYS A 100 -14.07 2.33 -8.41
C CYS A 100 -14.29 2.15 -6.91
N LYS A 101 -15.47 1.68 -6.52
CA LYS A 101 -15.82 1.41 -5.12
C LYS A 101 -14.91 0.34 -4.53
N MET A 102 -14.05 0.74 -3.59
CA MET A 102 -13.18 -0.18 -2.85
C MET A 102 -13.94 -0.80 -1.69
N PRO A 103 -14.05 -2.16 -1.58
CA PRO A 103 -14.75 -2.79 -0.47
C PRO A 103 -14.14 -2.45 0.90
N LYS A 104 -14.98 -2.22 1.93
CA LYS A 104 -14.58 -1.79 3.29
C LYS A 104 -13.46 -2.63 3.90
N ARG A 105 -13.46 -3.95 3.66
CA ARG A 105 -12.39 -4.84 4.15
C ARG A 105 -11.00 -4.48 3.62
N TYR A 106 -10.90 -4.03 2.37
CA TYR A 106 -9.62 -3.61 1.79
C TYR A 106 -9.22 -2.20 2.21
N VAL A 107 -10.19 -1.32 2.45
CA VAL A 107 -9.93 -0.02 3.08
C VAL A 107 -9.34 -0.21 4.48
N ALA A 108 -9.91 -1.11 5.28
CA ALA A 108 -9.40 -1.43 6.62
C ALA A 108 -8.00 -2.08 6.55
N GLU A 109 -7.77 -2.99 5.59
CA GLU A 109 -6.45 -3.57 5.35
C GLU A 109 -5.42 -2.50 4.94
N MET A 110 -5.78 -1.57 4.04
CA MET A 110 -4.94 -0.43 3.66
C MET A 110 -4.54 0.41 4.86
N PHE A 111 -5.46 0.62 5.80
CA PHE A 111 -5.18 1.36 7.03
C PHE A 111 -4.19 0.60 7.93
N CYS A 112 -4.39 -0.70 8.11
CA CYS A 112 -3.45 -1.58 8.83
C CYS A 112 -2.06 -1.56 8.21
N ASP A 113 -1.99 -1.61 6.87
CA ASP A 113 -0.76 -1.51 6.08
C ASP A 113 -0.02 -0.20 6.35
N ARG A 114 -0.71 0.95 6.31
CA ARG A 114 -0.12 2.27 6.57
C ARG A 114 0.44 2.38 7.98
N ILE A 115 -0.29 1.91 9.01
CA ILE A 115 0.20 1.88 10.38
C ILE A 115 1.49 1.05 10.47
N ALA A 116 1.48 -0.15 9.89
CA ALA A 116 2.62 -1.05 9.91
C ALA A 116 3.83 -0.46 9.17
N ALA A 117 3.62 0.16 8.01
CA ALA A 117 4.68 0.82 7.25
C ALA A 117 5.30 1.98 8.04
N CYS A 118 4.49 2.86 8.64
CA CYS A 118 4.98 3.94 9.49
C CYS A 118 5.82 3.41 10.65
N ARG A 119 5.36 2.37 11.35
CA ARG A 119 6.12 1.74 12.45
C ARG A 119 7.44 1.11 12.01
N VAL A 120 7.45 0.50 10.83
CA VAL A 120 8.66 -0.14 10.29
C VAL A 120 9.72 0.89 9.92
N TYR A 121 9.34 1.97 9.21
CA TYR A 121 10.29 2.92 8.66
C TYR A 121 10.65 4.06 9.63
N GLN A 122 9.76 4.44 10.53
CA GLN A 122 10.03 5.50 11.51
C GLN A 122 10.64 4.97 12.83
N GLY A 123 10.43 3.70 13.16
CA GLY A 123 10.95 3.10 14.38
C GLY A 123 10.50 3.87 15.63
N GLU A 124 11.45 4.36 16.42
CA GLU A 124 11.19 5.13 17.64
C GLU A 124 10.52 6.50 17.41
N LYS A 125 10.61 7.03 16.19
CA LYS A 125 9.94 8.29 15.81
C LYS A 125 8.46 8.12 15.47
N TYR A 126 7.95 6.88 15.47
CA TYR A 126 6.55 6.62 15.20
C TYR A 126 5.65 7.21 16.30
N THR A 127 4.59 7.88 15.88
CA THR A 127 3.46 8.30 16.73
C THR A 127 2.15 7.83 16.10
N ASP A 128 1.08 7.81 16.89
CA ASP A 128 -0.23 7.43 16.37
C ASP A 128 -0.79 8.44 15.34
N ALA A 129 -0.23 9.65 15.26
CA ALA A 129 -0.51 10.62 14.21
C ALA A 129 0.22 10.30 12.88
N SER A 130 1.30 9.50 12.91
CA SER A 130 2.15 9.24 11.71
C SER A 130 1.38 8.74 10.47
N PRO A 131 0.40 7.82 10.58
CA PRO A 131 -0.39 7.40 9.42
C PRO A 131 -1.27 8.52 8.85
N TYR A 132 -1.78 9.40 9.70
CA TYR A 132 -2.57 10.57 9.30
C TYR A 132 -1.70 11.61 8.60
N ASP A 133 -0.52 11.91 9.14
CA ASP A 133 0.44 12.84 8.53
C ASP A 133 0.90 12.34 7.15
N TYR A 134 1.10 11.02 7.01
CA TYR A 134 1.38 10.41 5.72
C TYR A 134 0.22 10.58 4.73
N TYR A 135 -1.01 10.36 5.20
CA TYR A 135 -2.22 10.57 4.40
C TYR A 135 -2.34 12.02 3.94
N GLN A 136 -2.15 13.00 4.82
CA GLN A 136 -2.25 14.42 4.48
C GLN A 136 -1.27 14.84 3.37
N LYS A 137 -0.07 14.26 3.34
CA LYS A 137 0.94 14.51 2.29
C LYS A 137 0.58 13.90 0.93
N SER A 138 -0.27 12.89 0.91
CA SER A 138 -0.59 12.13 -0.31
C SER A 138 -2.05 12.24 -0.76
N LYS A 139 -2.93 12.87 0.02
CA LYS A 139 -4.39 12.90 -0.22
C LYS A 139 -4.78 13.44 -1.60
N ASP A 140 -4.05 14.41 -2.12
CA ASP A 140 -4.35 15.04 -3.41
C ASP A 140 -4.07 14.10 -4.60
N HIS A 141 -3.37 12.99 -4.36
CA HIS A 141 -3.08 11.95 -5.35
C HIS A 141 -3.95 10.70 -5.19
N ILE A 142 -4.85 10.71 -4.20
CA ILE A 142 -5.68 9.54 -3.89
C ILE A 142 -7.00 9.63 -4.64
N LEU A 143 -7.15 8.84 -5.70
CA LEU A 143 -8.41 8.67 -6.43
C LEU A 143 -9.20 7.52 -5.79
N ILE A 144 -9.89 7.79 -4.68
CA ILE A 144 -10.84 6.84 -4.07
C ILE A 144 -12.25 7.32 -4.40
N CYS A 145 -13.12 6.37 -4.78
CA CYS A 145 -14.55 6.65 -4.89
C CYS A 145 -15.12 6.98 -3.50
N LEU A 146 -15.54 8.24 -3.31
CA LEU A 146 -16.09 8.76 -2.05
C LEU A 146 -17.52 8.30 -1.76
N LEU A 147 -18.10 7.36 -2.52
CA LEU A 147 -19.45 6.82 -2.31
C LEU A 147 -19.64 6.09 -0.96
N TYR A 148 -18.63 6.06 -0.11
CA TYR A 148 -18.79 5.57 1.26
C TYR A 148 -19.39 6.58 2.24
N THR A 149 -19.54 7.85 1.84
CA THR A 149 -20.02 8.91 2.73
C THR A 149 -21.52 9.15 2.65
N SER A 150 -22.23 8.54 1.69
CA SER A 150 -23.67 8.75 1.47
C SER A 150 -24.59 7.66 2.05
N ASP A 151 -24.03 6.56 2.60
CA ASP A 151 -24.80 5.43 3.15
C ASP A 151 -24.52 5.20 4.65
N ALA A 152 -24.25 6.28 5.42
CA ALA A 152 -24.16 6.23 6.87
C ALA A 152 -25.37 6.90 7.51
#